data_f64a0dc0c28f4aa686e0c54dc8c91038
#
_entry.id   f64a0dc0c28f4aa686e0c54dc8c91038
#
_cell.length_a   1.000
_cell.length_b   1.000
_cell.length_c   1.000
_cell.angle_alpha   90.00
_cell.angle_beta   90.00
_cell.angle_gamma   90.00
#
_symmetry.space_group_name_H-M   'P 1'
#
loop_
_entity.id
_entity.type
_entity.pdbx_description
1 polymer ?
#
loop_
_entity_poly.entity_id
_entity_poly.type
_entity_poly.pdbx_seq_one_letter_code
_entity_poly.pdbx_strand_id
1 'polypeptide(L)'
;MAKKIKRLTSVADTIDCACLIHDTLYDWSYVDKLYNSLSRNLTPKVRMHVYTESSRFVPANYIRHNLEEWNGVRGPKRSWWYKVQLFNAQHWNEDNTQMLYFDLDSVIVGNLDWLWNVNRDRFWAARDFQYLMKSSRWKINS
;
A
#
# COMPACT_ATOMS: atom_id res chain seq x y z
N MET A 1 -26.69 -11.81 -26.71
CA MET A 1 -26.80 -10.49 -26.03
C MET A 1 -25.47 -10.15 -25.38
N ALA A 2 -24.73 -9.21 -25.96
CA ALA A 2 -23.45 -8.78 -25.39
C ALA A 2 -23.71 -7.85 -24.20
N LYS A 3 -23.30 -8.24 -22.99
CA LYS A 3 -23.33 -7.37 -21.82
C LYS A 3 -22.37 -6.18 -22.08
N LYS A 4 -22.95 -5.00 -22.27
CA LYS A 4 -22.25 -3.73 -22.37
C LYS A 4 -21.48 -3.51 -21.07
N ILE A 5 -20.16 -3.68 -21.11
CA ILE A 5 -19.27 -3.31 -20.02
C ILE A 5 -19.39 -1.79 -19.87
N LYS A 6 -20.04 -1.32 -18.80
CA LYS A 6 -20.04 0.09 -18.43
C LYS A 6 -18.57 0.46 -18.14
N ARG A 7 -17.94 1.19 -19.05
CA ARG A 7 -16.71 1.93 -18.72
C ARG A 7 -17.07 2.89 -17.59
N LEU A 8 -16.51 2.66 -16.41
CA LEU A 8 -16.50 3.64 -15.34
C LEU A 8 -15.57 4.78 -15.77
N THR A 9 -16.16 5.84 -16.30
CA THR A 9 -15.48 7.05 -16.78
C THR A 9 -15.53 8.16 -15.73
N SER A 10 -15.09 7.91 -14.52
CA SER A 10 -14.56 8.93 -13.64
C SER A 10 -13.32 8.36 -12.98
N VAL A 11 -12.16 8.76 -13.48
CA VAL A 11 -10.91 8.64 -12.74
C VAL A 11 -11.15 9.40 -11.46
N ALA A 12 -11.07 8.74 -10.30
CA ALA A 12 -11.17 9.44 -9.03
C ALA A 12 -10.08 10.51 -9.00
N ASP A 13 -10.41 11.74 -8.58
CA ASP A 13 -9.45 12.85 -8.53
C ASP A 13 -8.27 12.54 -7.59
N THR A 14 -8.46 11.61 -6.67
CA THR A 14 -7.47 11.18 -5.69
C THR A 14 -7.40 9.66 -5.58
N ILE A 15 -6.21 9.15 -5.22
CA ILE A 15 -5.94 7.74 -4.95
C ILE A 15 -5.22 7.60 -3.61
N ASP A 16 -5.69 6.66 -2.79
CA ASP A 16 -5.07 6.34 -1.51
C ASP A 16 -3.95 5.33 -1.71
N CYS A 17 -2.74 5.72 -1.33
CA CYS A 17 -1.57 4.86 -1.31
C CYS A 17 -1.04 4.76 0.12
N ALA A 18 -0.54 3.60 0.51
CA ALA A 18 -0.03 3.38 1.84
C ALA A 18 1.36 2.78 1.83
N CYS A 19 2.11 3.11 2.86
CA CYS A 19 3.34 2.43 3.23
C CYS A 19 3.41 2.26 4.75
N LEU A 20 4.34 1.43 5.20
CA LEU A 20 4.64 1.24 6.60
C LEU A 20 6.10 1.59 6.87
N ILE A 21 6.33 2.50 7.84
CA ILE A 21 7.65 2.82 8.36
C ILE A 21 7.66 2.55 9.85
N HIS A 22 8.52 1.62 10.28
CA HIS A 22 8.66 1.21 11.66
C HIS A 22 10.14 0.92 11.96
N ASP A 23 10.53 1.10 13.22
CA ASP A 23 11.92 0.98 13.65
C ASP A 23 12.88 1.96 12.93
N THR A 24 14.15 1.58 12.84
CA THR A 24 15.24 2.43 12.31
C THR A 24 15.77 1.98 10.95
N LEU A 25 15.15 0.98 10.33
CA LEU A 25 15.63 0.43 9.05
C LEU A 25 15.51 1.44 7.92
N TYR A 26 14.40 2.20 7.91
CA TYR A 26 14.11 3.22 6.91
C TYR A 26 13.90 4.58 7.56
N ASP A 27 14.35 5.63 6.90
CA ASP A 27 14.05 7.02 7.26
C ASP A 27 12.99 7.64 6.33
N TRP A 28 12.62 8.90 6.60
CA TRP A 28 11.60 9.60 5.82
C TRP A 28 11.95 9.77 4.34
N SER A 29 13.24 9.72 3.97
CA SER A 29 13.64 9.84 2.57
C SER A 29 13.10 8.72 1.70
N TYR A 30 12.85 7.54 2.28
CA TYR A 30 12.23 6.43 1.58
C TYR A 30 10.74 6.68 1.33
N VAL A 31 10.03 7.24 2.30
CA VAL A 31 8.61 7.65 2.13
C VAL A 31 8.50 8.72 1.06
N ASP A 32 9.36 9.74 1.09
CA ASP A 32 9.39 10.83 0.11
C ASP A 32 9.69 10.31 -1.31
N LYS A 33 10.66 9.40 -1.44
CA LYS A 33 11.01 8.77 -2.74
C LYS A 33 9.82 7.96 -3.29
N LEU A 34 9.17 7.16 -2.45
CA LEU A 34 8.00 6.38 -2.83
C LEU A 34 6.85 7.32 -3.24
N TYR A 35 6.52 8.31 -2.41
CA TYR A 35 5.47 9.30 -2.72
C TYR A 35 5.72 10.02 -4.05
N ASN A 36 6.94 10.52 -4.25
CA ASN A 36 7.31 11.20 -5.49
C ASN A 36 7.26 10.27 -6.70
N SER A 37 7.64 9.01 -6.53
CA SER A 37 7.57 8.00 -7.59
C SER A 37 6.13 7.67 -7.97
N LEU A 38 5.26 7.47 -6.99
CA LEU A 38 3.83 7.24 -7.19
C LEU A 38 3.17 8.45 -7.86
N SER A 39 3.47 9.67 -7.40
CA SER A 39 2.91 10.91 -7.97
C SER A 39 3.30 11.14 -9.42
N ARG A 40 4.44 10.62 -9.87
CA ARG A 40 4.86 10.68 -11.28
C ARG A 40 4.23 9.60 -12.16
N ASN A 41 3.77 8.50 -11.56
CA ASN A 41 3.32 7.30 -12.27
C ASN A 41 1.83 7.00 -12.10
N LEU A 42 1.09 7.88 -11.42
CA LEU A 42 -0.36 7.84 -11.26
C LEU A 42 -0.95 9.16 -11.74
N THR A 43 -1.99 9.10 -12.56
CA THR A 43 -2.74 10.29 -13.02
C THR A 43 -3.52 10.95 -11.87
N PRO A 44 -4.22 10.21 -10.98
CA PRO A 44 -4.87 10.81 -9.83
C PRO A 44 -3.88 11.39 -8.82
N LYS A 45 -4.30 12.40 -8.06
CA LYS A 45 -3.52 12.94 -6.95
C LYS A 45 -3.36 11.88 -5.86
N VAL A 46 -2.12 11.59 -5.47
CA VAL A 46 -1.82 10.62 -4.41
C VAL A 46 -2.10 11.23 -3.03
N ARG A 47 -2.91 10.54 -2.23
CA ARG A 47 -3.01 10.73 -0.78
C ARG A 47 -2.18 9.63 -0.12
N MET A 48 -1.09 10.02 0.56
CA MET A 48 -0.16 9.06 1.14
C MET A 48 -0.49 8.80 2.60
N HIS A 49 -0.84 7.56 2.91
CA HIS A 49 -1.11 7.06 4.25
C HIS A 49 0.15 6.37 4.79
N VAL A 50 0.59 6.81 5.96
CA VAL A 50 1.81 6.28 6.60
C VAL A 50 1.45 5.61 7.90
N TYR A 51 1.65 4.30 7.96
CA TYR A 51 1.50 3.48 9.15
C TYR A 51 2.81 3.47 9.92
N THR A 52 2.78 3.91 11.17
CA THR A 52 3.99 4.05 11.98
C THR A 52 3.70 3.99 13.48
N GLU A 53 4.73 3.81 14.29
CA GLU A 53 4.65 3.88 15.73
C GLU A 53 4.18 5.27 16.20
N SER A 54 3.47 5.32 17.32
CA SER A 54 2.86 6.55 17.85
C SER A 54 3.88 7.64 18.24
N SER A 55 5.11 7.23 18.55
CA SER A 55 6.19 8.14 18.94
C SER A 55 6.87 8.85 17.76
N ARG A 56 6.71 8.35 16.54
CA ARG A 56 7.36 8.94 15.35
C ARG A 56 6.63 10.20 14.90
N PHE A 57 7.38 11.27 14.67
CA PHE A 57 6.85 12.45 14.00
C PHE A 57 6.46 12.12 12.55
N VAL A 58 5.29 12.57 12.10
CA VAL A 58 4.83 12.41 10.71
C VAL A 58 4.68 13.79 10.08
N PRO A 59 5.32 14.07 8.94
CA PRO A 59 5.12 15.31 8.20
C PRO A 59 3.65 15.54 7.84
N ALA A 60 3.21 16.81 7.89
CA ALA A 60 1.81 17.20 7.73
C ALA A 60 1.20 16.89 6.35
N ASN A 61 2.03 16.63 5.35
CA ASN A 61 1.59 16.24 4.00
C ASN A 61 1.22 14.75 3.88
N TYR A 62 1.42 13.96 4.93
CA TYR A 62 1.06 12.55 4.99
C TYR A 62 -0.07 12.30 6.00
N ILE A 63 -0.90 11.31 5.71
CA ILE A 63 -1.98 10.88 6.61
C ILE A 63 -1.42 9.80 7.54
N ARG A 64 -1.43 10.10 8.84
CA ARG A 64 -0.89 9.20 9.85
C ARG A 64 -1.87 8.11 10.24
N HIS A 65 -1.37 6.89 10.39
CA HIS A 65 -2.02 5.79 11.10
C HIS A 65 -1.09 5.24 12.16
N ASN A 66 -1.56 5.23 13.42
CA ASN A 66 -0.77 4.68 14.52
C ASN A 66 -0.86 3.15 14.51
N LEU A 67 0.30 2.51 14.51
CA LEU A 67 0.40 1.08 14.75
C LEU A 67 0.21 0.80 16.24
N GLU A 68 -0.56 -0.24 16.56
CA GLU A 68 -0.63 -0.77 17.90
C GLU A 68 0.62 -1.61 18.19
N GLU A 69 1.18 -1.44 19.37
CA GLU A 69 2.26 -2.31 19.80
C GLU A 69 1.72 -3.70 20.16
N TRP A 70 2.13 -4.69 19.38
CA TRP A 70 1.76 -6.08 19.64
C TRP A 70 2.74 -6.77 20.56
N ASN A 71 2.44 -6.75 21.86
CA ASN A 71 3.20 -7.47 22.87
C ASN A 71 3.14 -9.00 22.76
N GLY A 72 2.41 -9.55 21.78
CA GLY A 72 2.12 -10.98 21.66
C GLY A 72 2.56 -11.66 20.39
N VAL A 73 3.19 -10.98 19.45
CA VAL A 73 3.74 -11.64 18.24
C VAL A 73 4.96 -12.45 18.67
N ARG A 74 4.76 -13.76 18.83
CA ARG A 74 5.86 -14.70 19.08
C ARG A 74 6.74 -14.78 17.85
N GLY A 75 7.95 -14.29 17.95
CA GLY A 75 8.94 -14.32 16.87
C GLY A 75 9.93 -13.17 17.01
N PRO A 76 11.03 -13.17 16.25
CA PRO A 76 11.91 -12.00 16.20
C PRO A 76 11.04 -10.80 15.83
N LYS A 77 11.23 -9.69 16.55
CA LYS A 77 10.57 -8.40 16.29
C LYS A 77 10.90 -7.96 14.85
N ARG A 78 10.10 -8.43 13.91
CA ARG A 78 10.28 -8.10 12.51
C ARG A 78 9.17 -7.14 12.14
N SER A 79 9.54 -5.93 11.80
CA SER A 79 8.63 -4.82 11.46
C SER A 79 7.61 -5.17 10.38
N TRP A 80 7.90 -6.11 9.50
CA TRP A 80 6.96 -6.52 8.45
C TRP A 80 5.66 -7.17 8.95
N TRP A 81 5.63 -7.74 10.18
CA TRP A 81 4.40 -8.27 10.76
C TRP A 81 3.38 -7.18 11.08
N TYR A 82 3.82 -5.95 11.27
CA TYR A 82 2.91 -4.82 11.45
C TYR A 82 2.02 -4.57 10.23
N LYS A 83 2.35 -5.09 9.04
CA LYS A 83 1.50 -5.02 7.85
C LYS A 83 0.12 -5.65 8.04
N VAL A 84 -0.01 -6.60 8.95
CA VAL A 84 -1.32 -7.20 9.28
C VAL A 84 -2.29 -6.15 9.83
N GLN A 85 -1.79 -5.09 10.48
CA GLN A 85 -2.62 -3.99 10.99
C GLN A 85 -3.23 -3.13 9.88
N LEU A 86 -2.79 -3.24 8.64
CA LEU A 86 -3.45 -2.61 7.48
C LEU A 86 -4.92 -3.05 7.36
N PHE A 87 -5.25 -4.25 7.86
CA PHE A 87 -6.61 -4.79 7.85
C PHE A 87 -7.43 -4.41 9.08
N ASN A 88 -6.88 -3.63 10.01
CA ASN A 88 -7.63 -3.17 11.16
C ASN A 88 -8.67 -2.15 10.74
N ALA A 89 -9.95 -2.43 11.04
CA ALA A 89 -11.09 -1.60 10.63
C ALA A 89 -10.99 -0.14 11.09
N GLN A 90 -10.30 0.16 12.19
CA GLN A 90 -10.10 1.53 12.68
C GLN A 90 -9.33 2.44 11.70
N HIS A 91 -8.57 1.86 10.76
CA HIS A 91 -7.82 2.62 9.76
C HIS A 91 -8.64 2.91 8.50
N TRP A 92 -9.86 2.40 8.41
CA TRP A 92 -10.73 2.51 7.25
C TRP A 92 -11.97 3.33 7.56
N ASN A 93 -12.40 4.15 6.61
CA ASN A 93 -13.62 4.94 6.67
C ASN A 93 -14.25 5.01 5.26
N GLU A 94 -15.35 5.74 5.12
CA GLU A 94 -16.05 5.88 3.84
C GLU A 94 -15.18 6.54 2.74
N ASP A 95 -14.20 7.35 3.13
CA ASP A 95 -13.33 8.08 2.20
C ASP A 95 -12.14 7.26 1.70
N ASN A 96 -11.75 6.17 2.40
CA ASN A 96 -10.59 5.36 2.07
C ASN A 96 -10.90 3.85 2.03
N THR A 97 -11.94 3.49 1.31
CA THR A 97 -12.39 2.08 1.15
C THR A 97 -11.48 1.22 0.28
N GLN A 98 -10.54 1.86 -0.43
CA GLN A 98 -9.58 1.19 -1.31
C GLN A 98 -8.22 1.84 -1.16
N MET A 99 -7.18 1.02 -1.07
CA MET A 99 -5.82 1.50 -0.83
C MET A 99 -4.82 0.65 -1.60
N LEU A 100 -3.84 1.30 -2.21
CA LEU A 100 -2.68 0.66 -2.81
C LEU A 100 -1.55 0.66 -1.79
N TYR A 101 -1.15 -0.50 -1.31
CA TYR A 101 -0.02 -0.62 -0.40
C TYR A 101 1.28 -0.92 -1.15
N PHE A 102 2.35 -0.24 -0.76
CA PHE A 102 3.70 -0.44 -1.27
C PHE A 102 4.70 -0.56 -0.12
N ASP A 103 5.61 -1.51 -0.23
CA ASP A 103 6.78 -1.55 0.65
C ASP A 103 7.70 -0.37 0.34
N LEU A 104 8.42 0.14 1.36
CA LEU A 104 9.26 1.33 1.21
C LEU A 104 10.45 1.15 0.25
N ASP A 105 10.85 -0.08 0.00
CA ASP A 105 11.90 -0.45 -0.95
C ASP A 105 11.36 -0.71 -2.37
N SER A 106 10.06 -0.47 -2.60
CA SER A 106 9.44 -0.60 -3.92
C SER A 106 9.92 0.48 -4.87
N VAL A 107 10.31 0.07 -6.07
CA VAL A 107 10.71 0.97 -7.15
C VAL A 107 9.65 1.00 -8.24
N ILE A 108 9.00 2.15 -8.42
CA ILE A 108 7.96 2.33 -9.44
C ILE A 108 8.64 2.74 -10.76
N VAL A 109 8.56 1.87 -11.74
CA VAL A 109 9.27 2.01 -13.03
C VAL A 109 8.37 2.41 -14.20
N GLY A 110 7.06 2.56 -13.98
CA GLY A 110 6.12 2.91 -15.05
C GLY A 110 4.74 3.25 -14.53
N ASN A 111 3.84 3.60 -15.47
CA ASN A 111 2.47 4.00 -15.16
C ASN A 111 1.69 2.90 -14.44
N LEU A 112 0.97 3.27 -13.39
CA LEU A 112 0.18 2.39 -12.53
C LEU A 112 -1.34 2.58 -12.70
N ASP A 113 -1.80 3.43 -13.63
CA ASP A 113 -3.24 3.71 -13.79
C ASP A 113 -4.06 2.47 -14.14
N TRP A 114 -3.43 1.44 -14.71
CA TRP A 114 -4.06 0.16 -14.99
C TRP A 114 -4.60 -0.55 -13.74
N LEU A 115 -4.05 -0.25 -12.55
CA LEU A 115 -4.55 -0.77 -11.27
C LEU A 115 -5.99 -0.34 -10.99
N TRP A 116 -6.46 0.76 -11.60
CA TRP A 116 -7.84 1.21 -11.50
C TRP A 116 -8.83 0.28 -12.23
N ASN A 117 -8.35 -0.53 -13.14
CA ASN A 117 -9.16 -1.45 -13.93
C ASN A 117 -9.28 -2.85 -13.29
N VAL A 118 -8.58 -3.10 -12.18
CA VAL A 118 -8.72 -4.38 -11.45
C VAL A 118 -10.05 -4.42 -10.70
N ASN A 119 -10.55 -5.64 -10.47
CA ASN A 119 -11.77 -5.82 -9.69
C ASN A 119 -11.53 -5.40 -8.23
N ARG A 120 -12.23 -4.37 -7.79
CA ARG A 120 -12.06 -3.73 -6.48
C ARG A 120 -12.70 -4.49 -5.32
N ASP A 121 -13.56 -5.47 -5.61
CA ASP A 121 -14.21 -6.31 -4.59
C ASP A 121 -13.29 -7.43 -4.09
N ARG A 122 -12.01 -7.39 -4.45
CA ARG A 122 -11.04 -8.41 -4.11
C ARG A 122 -9.74 -7.80 -3.59
N PHE A 123 -9.10 -8.54 -2.72
CA PHE A 123 -7.71 -8.31 -2.36
C PHE A 123 -6.80 -8.76 -3.49
N TRP A 124 -5.85 -7.90 -3.87
CA TRP A 124 -4.85 -8.18 -4.90
C TRP A 124 -3.46 -8.07 -4.29
N ALA A 125 -2.60 -9.02 -4.61
CA ALA A 125 -1.21 -8.99 -4.21
C ALA A 125 -0.30 -9.28 -5.41
N ALA A 126 0.87 -8.64 -5.44
CA ALA A 126 1.88 -8.93 -6.43
C ALA A 126 2.40 -10.37 -6.23
N ARG A 127 2.57 -11.08 -7.32
CA ARG A 127 3.16 -12.41 -7.27
C ARG A 127 4.67 -12.29 -7.01
N ASP A 128 5.18 -13.07 -6.08
CA ASP A 128 6.61 -13.16 -5.84
C ASP A 128 7.32 -13.74 -7.09
N PHE A 129 8.15 -12.92 -7.72
CA PHE A 129 8.86 -13.27 -8.97
C PHE A 129 9.91 -14.37 -8.78
N GLN A 130 10.44 -14.56 -7.58
CA GLN A 130 11.43 -15.62 -7.30
C GLN A 130 10.86 -17.01 -7.55
N TYR A 131 9.54 -17.15 -7.48
CA TYR A 131 8.84 -18.41 -7.69
C TYR A 131 8.24 -18.56 -9.10
N LEU A 132 8.34 -17.55 -9.95
CA LEU A 132 7.91 -17.65 -11.36
C LEU A 132 8.68 -18.72 -12.12
N MET A 133 9.93 -18.99 -11.75
CA MET A 133 10.83 -19.93 -12.42
C MET A 133 10.84 -21.32 -11.79
N LYS A 134 10.29 -21.52 -10.60
CA LYS A 134 10.59 -22.74 -9.81
C LYS A 134 9.42 -23.65 -9.44
N SER A 135 8.20 -23.27 -9.54
CA SER A 135 7.04 -24.18 -9.37
C SER A 135 5.70 -23.49 -9.39
N SER A 136 4.64 -24.28 -9.56
CA SER A 136 3.22 -23.92 -9.47
C SER A 136 2.75 -23.43 -8.08
N ARG A 137 3.62 -23.23 -7.10
CA ARG A 137 3.26 -22.76 -5.77
C ARG A 137 3.22 -21.23 -5.75
N TRP A 138 2.05 -20.70 -5.51
CA TRP A 138 1.83 -19.28 -5.29
C TRP A 138 2.35 -18.90 -3.91
N LYS A 139 3.26 -17.93 -3.87
CA LYS A 139 3.58 -17.21 -2.63
C LYS A 139 3.24 -15.74 -2.83
N ILE A 140 2.64 -15.14 -1.83
CA ILE A 140 2.39 -13.71 -1.77
C ILE A 140 3.68 -13.07 -1.25
N ASN A 141 4.15 -12.05 -1.96
CA ASN A 141 5.29 -11.27 -1.48
C ASN A 141 4.84 -10.48 -0.24
N SER A 142 5.53 -10.66 0.85
CA SER A 142 5.20 -10.06 2.15
C SER A 142 6.07 -8.85 2.43
#